data_1b551009ab63b12a590fab8fa0ee9e63
#
_entry.id   1b551009ab63b12a590fab8fa0ee9e63
#
_cell.length_a   1.000
_cell.length_b   1.000
_cell.length_c   1.000
_cell.angle_alpha   90.00
_cell.angle_beta   90.00
_cell.angle_gamma   90.00
#
_symmetry.space_group_name_H-M   'P 1'
#
loop_
_entity.id
_entity.type
_entity.pdbx_description
1 polymer ?
#
loop_
_entity_poly.entity_id
_entity_poly.type
_entity_poly.pdbx_seq_one_letter_code
_entity_poly.pdbx_strand_id
1 'polypeptide(L)'
;MALRICALDDLKPGKALRVKIGDHALAIVRTPSGDVKALDDKCSHGEISLSEGFVDDKTIECWAHGAKFELDTGKPLSLPAYEPVATYEVLIENDEIFVEYED
;
A
#
# COMPACT_ATOMS: atom_id res chain seq x y z
N MET A 1 -7.13 12.12 10.52
CA MET A 1 -5.96 13.01 10.67
C MET A 1 -4.91 12.67 9.63
N ALA A 2 -4.41 13.66 8.90
CA ALA A 2 -3.39 13.44 7.87
C ALA A 2 -2.01 13.38 8.51
N LEU A 3 -1.31 12.27 8.30
CA LEU A 3 0.03 12.07 8.84
C LEU A 3 1.04 12.16 7.70
N ARG A 4 2.09 12.96 7.90
CA ARG A 4 3.17 13.04 6.93
C ARG A 4 3.98 11.75 6.93
N ILE A 5 4.20 11.20 5.76
CA ILE A 5 4.92 9.94 5.60
C ILE A 5 6.36 10.19 5.14
N CYS A 6 6.52 10.79 3.97
CA CYS A 6 7.83 11.04 3.38
C CYS A 6 7.69 12.01 2.22
N ALA A 7 8.81 12.46 1.66
CA ALA A 7 8.78 13.23 0.42
C ALA A 7 8.40 12.31 -0.75
N LEU A 8 7.71 12.87 -1.73
CA LEU A 8 7.28 12.13 -2.91
C LEU A 8 8.48 11.47 -3.61
N ASP A 9 9.60 12.17 -3.67
CA ASP A 9 10.81 11.66 -4.33
C ASP A 9 11.49 10.51 -3.58
N ASP A 10 11.13 10.30 -2.31
CA ASP A 10 11.67 9.17 -1.54
C ASP A 10 11.03 7.85 -1.93
N LEU A 11 9.92 7.90 -2.67
CA LEU A 11 9.21 6.71 -3.14
C LEU A 11 9.17 6.73 -4.67
N LYS A 12 9.94 5.87 -5.30
CA LYS A 12 10.04 5.82 -6.75
C LYS A 12 8.84 5.11 -7.38
N PRO A 13 8.45 5.47 -8.62
CA PRO A 13 7.37 4.75 -9.31
C PRO A 13 7.64 3.25 -9.40
N GLY A 14 6.61 2.46 -9.18
CA GLY A 14 6.69 1.01 -9.19
C GLY A 14 7.23 0.40 -7.90
N LYS A 15 7.39 1.20 -6.85
CA LYS A 15 7.93 0.75 -5.57
C LYS A 15 6.93 0.92 -4.44
N ALA A 16 7.17 0.21 -3.36
CA ALA A 16 6.36 0.31 -2.14
C ALA A 16 7.28 0.52 -0.94
N LEU A 17 6.76 1.22 0.06
CA LEU A 17 7.48 1.54 1.29
C LEU A 17 6.63 1.07 2.47
N ARG A 18 7.26 0.36 3.41
CA ARG A 18 6.60 -0.03 4.66
C ARG A 18 6.78 1.07 5.69
N VAL A 19 5.66 1.51 6.27
CA VAL A 19 5.67 2.55 7.30
C VAL A 19 4.91 2.04 8.51
N LYS A 20 5.47 2.18 9.69
CA LYS A 20 4.79 1.83 10.94
C LYS A 20 4.22 3.08 11.60
N ILE A 21 2.95 3.00 11.98
CA ILE A 21 2.29 4.03 12.77
C ILE A 21 1.85 3.33 14.05
N GLY A 22 2.61 3.53 15.14
CA GLY A 22 2.42 2.74 16.34
C GLY A 22 2.71 1.27 16.07
N ASP A 23 1.75 0.40 16.33
CA ASP A 23 1.87 -1.03 16.07
C ASP A 23 1.31 -1.44 14.71
N HIS A 24 0.83 -0.48 13.92
CA HIS A 24 0.17 -0.74 12.65
C HIS A 24 1.10 -0.44 11.48
N ALA A 25 1.29 -1.40 10.60
CA ALA A 25 2.14 -1.22 9.42
C ALA A 25 1.29 -0.94 8.20
N LEU A 26 1.68 0.07 7.41
CA LEU A 26 1.05 0.44 6.16
C LEU A 26 2.03 0.25 5.01
N ALA A 27 1.50 -0.14 3.86
CA ALA A 27 2.25 -0.13 2.61
C ALA A 27 1.89 1.15 1.85
N ILE A 28 2.88 1.97 1.58
CA ILE A 28 2.71 3.18 0.77
C ILE A 28 3.27 2.83 -0.60
N VAL A 29 2.40 2.82 -1.59
CA VAL A 29 2.70 2.29 -2.92
C VAL A 29 2.67 3.42 -3.94
N ARG A 30 3.70 3.51 -4.77
CA ARG A 30 3.68 4.42 -5.91
C ARG A 30 3.63 3.59 -7.18
N THR A 31 2.53 3.75 -7.94
CA THR A 31 2.34 2.97 -9.16
C THR A 31 3.34 3.40 -10.24
N PRO A 32 3.58 2.56 -11.24
CA PRO A 32 4.46 2.95 -12.36
C PRO A 32 4.00 4.23 -13.07
N SER A 33 2.70 4.52 -13.06
CA SER A 33 2.17 5.77 -13.64
C SER A 33 2.33 6.98 -12.71
N GLY A 34 2.72 6.76 -11.45
CA GLY A 34 3.02 7.84 -10.51
C GLY A 34 1.98 8.08 -9.41
N ASP A 35 0.86 7.39 -9.44
CA ASP A 35 -0.16 7.52 -8.39
C ASP A 35 0.32 6.92 -7.08
N VAL A 36 -0.11 7.50 -5.96
CA VAL A 36 0.28 6.99 -4.64
C VAL A 36 -0.96 6.45 -3.94
N LYS A 37 -0.82 5.24 -3.40
CA LYS A 37 -1.88 4.54 -2.67
C LYS A 37 -1.36 4.06 -1.33
N ALA A 38 -2.25 3.87 -0.37
CA ALA A 38 -1.89 3.36 0.95
C ALA A 38 -2.87 2.27 1.37
N LEU A 39 -2.34 1.18 1.89
CA LEU A 39 -3.13 0.05 2.37
C LEU A 39 -2.37 -0.65 3.50
N ASP A 40 -3.06 -1.55 4.18
CA ASP A 40 -2.42 -2.35 5.22
C ASP A 40 -1.26 -3.15 4.63
N ASP A 41 -0.13 -3.16 5.33
CA ASP A 41 1.07 -3.88 4.87
C ASP A 41 1.05 -5.33 5.32
N LYS A 42 -0.08 -5.99 5.11
CA LYS A 42 -0.24 -7.38 5.50
C LYS A 42 -1.16 -8.09 4.53
N CYS A 43 -0.66 -9.16 3.94
CA CYS A 43 -1.50 -10.00 3.11
C CYS A 43 -2.57 -10.67 3.99
N SER A 44 -3.83 -10.58 3.59
CA SER A 44 -4.95 -11.06 4.41
C SER A 44 -4.92 -12.56 4.69
N HIS A 45 -4.16 -13.34 3.91
CA HIS A 45 -4.06 -14.78 4.12
C HIS A 45 -2.87 -15.20 4.98
N GLY A 46 -2.02 -14.26 5.41
CA GLY A 46 -0.84 -14.59 6.21
C GLY A 46 -0.12 -13.35 6.70
N GLU A 47 1.06 -13.55 7.27
CA GLU A 47 1.86 -12.47 7.83
C GLU A 47 2.96 -12.00 6.89
N ILE A 48 2.63 -11.88 5.62
CA ILE A 48 3.53 -11.45 4.57
C ILE A 48 3.32 -9.96 4.32
N SER A 49 4.42 -9.21 4.26
CA SER A 49 4.39 -7.78 3.98
C SER A 49 4.07 -7.53 2.51
N LEU A 50 2.97 -6.82 2.23
CA LEU A 50 2.61 -6.48 0.85
C LEU A 50 3.61 -5.53 0.20
N SER A 51 4.29 -4.70 1.01
CA SER A 51 5.29 -3.76 0.50
C SER A 51 6.49 -4.46 -0.14
N GLU A 52 6.69 -5.75 0.13
CA GLU A 52 7.75 -6.55 -0.49
C GLU A 52 7.29 -7.21 -1.79
N GLY A 53 6.04 -7.01 -2.17
CA GLY A 53 5.47 -7.62 -3.36
C GLY A 53 5.70 -6.82 -4.63
N PHE A 54 4.94 -7.17 -5.65
CA PHE A 54 5.08 -6.57 -6.98
C PHE A 54 3.98 -5.55 -7.22
N VAL A 55 4.36 -4.32 -7.59
CA VAL A 55 3.44 -3.20 -7.79
C VAL A 55 3.15 -3.04 -9.28
N ASP A 56 1.84 -2.95 -9.61
CA ASP A 56 1.39 -2.59 -10.95
C ASP A 56 0.52 -1.34 -10.83
N ASP A 57 0.03 -0.80 -11.95
CA ASP A 57 -0.74 0.44 -11.94
C ASP A 57 -2.01 0.36 -11.09
N LYS A 58 -2.62 -0.81 -10.99
CA LYS A 58 -3.89 -0.98 -10.28
C LYS A 58 -3.85 -2.03 -9.19
N THR A 59 -2.77 -2.80 -9.09
CA THR A 59 -2.70 -3.92 -8.17
C THR A 59 -1.36 -4.02 -7.47
N ILE A 60 -1.37 -4.70 -6.32
CA ILE A 60 -0.15 -5.15 -5.65
C ILE A 60 -0.26 -6.66 -5.46
N GLU A 61 0.79 -7.38 -5.79
CA GLU A 61 0.82 -8.84 -5.72
C GLU A 61 1.68 -9.30 -4.55
N CYS A 62 1.13 -10.16 -3.69
CA CYS A 62 1.87 -10.79 -2.61
C CYS A 62 2.96 -11.68 -3.20
N TRP A 63 4.21 -11.47 -2.80
CA TRP A 63 5.35 -12.19 -3.37
C TRP A 63 5.34 -13.69 -3.04
N ALA A 64 4.75 -14.05 -1.92
CA ALA A 64 4.82 -15.43 -1.43
C ALA A 64 3.91 -16.40 -2.18
N HIS A 65 2.68 -15.97 -2.50
CA HIS A 65 1.67 -16.86 -3.08
C HIS A 65 0.99 -16.31 -4.32
N GLY A 66 1.41 -15.13 -4.79
CA GLY A 66 0.83 -14.52 -5.98
C GLY A 66 -0.57 -13.95 -5.81
N ALA A 67 -1.03 -13.76 -4.56
CA ALA A 67 -2.32 -13.13 -4.32
C ALA A 67 -2.26 -11.66 -4.72
N LYS A 68 -3.21 -11.22 -5.52
CA LYS A 68 -3.28 -9.83 -5.99
C LYS A 68 -4.40 -9.09 -5.29
N PHE A 69 -4.14 -7.83 -4.94
CA PHE A 69 -5.12 -6.94 -4.33
C PHE A 69 -5.25 -5.69 -5.18
N GLU A 70 -6.47 -5.20 -5.30
CA GLU A 70 -6.73 -3.94 -6.00
C GLU A 70 -6.31 -2.78 -5.11
N LEU A 71 -5.50 -1.86 -5.65
CA LEU A 71 -4.97 -0.74 -4.87
C LEU A 71 -6.04 0.25 -4.41
N ASP A 72 -7.09 0.44 -5.21
CA ASP A 72 -8.14 1.41 -4.87
C ASP A 72 -9.08 0.94 -3.77
N THR A 73 -9.32 -0.35 -3.69
CA THR A 73 -10.33 -0.91 -2.78
C THR A 73 -9.79 -1.89 -1.76
N GLY A 74 -8.59 -2.42 -2.00
CA GLY A 74 -8.01 -3.48 -1.17
C GLY A 74 -8.63 -4.84 -1.40
N LYS A 75 -9.49 -4.99 -2.40
CA LYS A 75 -10.16 -6.27 -2.67
C LYS A 75 -9.21 -7.29 -3.26
N PRO A 76 -9.27 -8.54 -2.80
CA PRO A 76 -8.45 -9.59 -3.39
C PRO A 76 -8.97 -9.96 -4.77
N LEU A 77 -8.04 -10.11 -5.72
CA LEU A 77 -8.37 -10.45 -7.11
C LEU A 77 -8.06 -11.89 -7.46
N SER A 78 -7.33 -12.59 -6.58
CA SER A 78 -6.95 -13.98 -6.83
C SER A 78 -6.70 -14.72 -5.54
N LEU A 79 -6.92 -16.06 -5.58
CA LEU A 79 -6.57 -16.90 -4.46
C LEU A 79 -5.05 -16.96 -4.27
N PRO A 80 -4.55 -17.21 -3.07
CA PRO A 80 -5.30 -17.71 -1.91
C PRO A 80 -5.95 -16.62 -1.04
N ALA A 81 -5.80 -15.34 -1.37
CA ALA A 81 -6.45 -14.29 -0.60
C ALA A 81 -7.90 -14.14 -1.02
N TYR A 82 -8.80 -14.09 -0.04
CA TYR A 82 -10.22 -13.87 -0.29
C TYR A 82 -10.84 -12.83 0.65
N GLU A 83 -10.01 -12.22 1.50
CA GLU A 83 -10.45 -11.10 2.34
C GLU A 83 -9.76 -9.82 1.90
N PRO A 84 -10.47 -8.68 1.88
CA PRO A 84 -9.83 -7.41 1.50
C PRO A 84 -8.88 -6.93 2.58
N VAL A 85 -7.91 -6.10 2.17
CA VAL A 85 -7.07 -5.35 3.11
C VAL A 85 -7.61 -3.94 3.20
N ALA A 86 -7.42 -3.28 4.35
CA ALA A 86 -7.86 -1.90 4.52
C ALA A 86 -7.03 -0.96 3.64
N THR A 87 -7.69 0.07 3.09
CA THR A 87 -7.02 1.11 2.32
C THR A 87 -7.19 2.45 3.02
N TYR A 88 -6.30 3.38 2.72
CA TYR A 88 -6.28 4.70 3.35
C TYR A 88 -6.15 5.77 2.28
N GLU A 89 -6.79 6.92 2.51
CA GLU A 89 -6.72 8.02 1.57
C GLU A 89 -5.33 8.68 1.63
N VAL A 90 -4.78 8.99 0.47
CA VAL A 90 -3.47 9.63 0.34
C VAL A 90 -3.65 11.05 -0.16
N LEU A 91 -2.92 11.99 0.45
CA LEU A 91 -2.88 13.38 0.03
C LEU A 91 -1.45 13.73 -0.35
N ILE A 92 -1.28 14.46 -1.44
CA ILE A 92 0.02 14.96 -1.88
C ILE A 92 -0.01 16.48 -1.81
N GLU A 93 0.86 17.05 -0.99
CA GLU A 93 0.99 18.50 -0.86
C GLU A 93 2.46 18.89 -0.83
N ASN A 94 2.84 19.88 -1.64
CA ASN A 94 4.23 20.38 -1.71
C ASN A 94 5.25 19.26 -1.91
N ASP A 95 4.91 18.29 -2.77
CA ASP A 95 5.74 17.11 -3.06
C ASP A 95 6.01 16.24 -1.83
N GLU A 96 5.06 16.24 -0.88
CA GLU A 96 5.11 15.37 0.29
C GLU A 96 3.88 14.48 0.35
N ILE A 97 4.06 13.24 0.85
CA ILE A 97 3.01 12.24 0.96
C ILE A 97 2.42 12.28 2.36
N PHE A 98 1.09 12.42 2.43
CA PHE A 98 0.34 12.34 3.68
C PHE A 98 -0.70 11.24 3.56
N VAL A 99 -1.00 10.57 4.67
CA VAL A 99 -2.03 9.52 4.72
C VAL A 99 -3.04 9.88 5.78
N GLU A 100 -4.33 9.76 5.43
CA GLU A 100 -5.42 9.90 6.41
C GLU A 100 -5.47 8.63 7.24
N TYR A 101 -5.11 8.74 8.51
CA TYR A 101 -5.05 7.62 9.43
C TYR A 101 -5.72 7.99 10.76
N GLU A 102 -6.56 7.10 11.26
CA GLU A 102 -7.19 7.24 12.56
C GLU A 102 -6.88 6.01 13.42
N ASP A 103 -6.51 6.27 14.66
CA ASP A 103 -6.26 5.20 15.64
C ASP A 103 -7.57 4.55 16.09
#